data_1c92f1b9e14134e674a81cd6437b24f5
#
_entry.id   1c92f1b9e14134e674a81cd6437b24f5
#
_cell.length_a   1.000
_cell.length_b   1.000
_cell.length_c   1.000
_cell.angle_alpha   90.00
_cell.angle_beta   90.00
_cell.angle_gamma   90.00
#
_symmetry.space_group_name_H-M   'P 1'
#
loop_
_entity.id
_entity.type
_entity.pdbx_description
1 polymer ?
#
loop_
_entity_poly.entity_id
_entity_poly.type
_entity_poly.pdbx_seq_one_letter_code
_entity_poly.pdbx_strand_id
1 'polypeptide(L)'
;RHLWIKSVNERKTADKAARRDFRIRRERMKTSVIGFPRIGTLRELKFALEKYFRKEISADELTQTAKELRKTHWLIQKEAGIDYITSNDFSYYDIVLDTAFLLNIIPERYKELEVSELDKYLAMARGYQGENGDVKALAMKKWFNTNYHYIVPEVEDSTQIRLTGNKLWAEYAEAKELGIETKPVITGVYTLFKLCRFTGKKRADDFINAFIEA
;
A
#
# COMPACT_ATOMS: atom_id res chain seq x y z
N ARG A 1 -24.26 -44.83 40.74
CA ARG A 1 -22.90 -44.32 41.09
C ARG A 1 -21.98 -44.20 39.86
N HIS A 2 -22.00 -45.13 38.91
CA HIS A 2 -21.13 -45.13 37.74
C HIS A 2 -21.42 -43.99 36.72
N LEU A 3 -22.67 -43.66 36.50
CA LEU A 3 -23.08 -42.57 35.58
C LEU A 3 -22.64 -41.20 36.05
N TRP A 4 -22.66 -40.93 37.35
CA TRP A 4 -22.26 -39.63 37.92
C TRP A 4 -20.74 -39.40 37.79
N ILE A 5 -19.93 -40.46 38.04
CA ILE A 5 -18.48 -40.39 37.93
C ILE A 5 -18.04 -40.17 36.46
N LYS A 6 -18.77 -40.75 35.47
CA LYS A 6 -18.52 -40.57 34.05
C LYS A 6 -18.77 -39.12 33.63
N SER A 7 -19.90 -38.51 34.04
CA SER A 7 -20.26 -37.12 33.78
C SER A 7 -19.28 -36.12 34.40
N VAL A 8 -18.76 -36.39 35.60
CA VAL A 8 -17.77 -35.53 36.27
C VAL A 8 -16.41 -35.59 35.57
N ASN A 9 -16.00 -36.74 35.06
CA ASN A 9 -14.75 -36.89 34.32
C ASN A 9 -14.81 -36.27 32.94
N GLU A 10 -15.95 -36.36 32.26
CA GLU A 10 -16.16 -35.70 30.96
C GLU A 10 -16.16 -34.15 31.08
N ARG A 11 -16.75 -33.61 32.16
CA ARG A 11 -16.69 -32.16 32.46
C ARG A 11 -15.27 -31.72 32.79
N LYS A 12 -14.50 -32.47 33.56
CA LYS A 12 -13.10 -32.16 33.88
C LYS A 12 -12.19 -32.20 32.66
N THR A 13 -12.40 -33.16 31.74
CA THR A 13 -11.65 -33.24 30.49
C THR A 13 -12.00 -32.09 29.52
N ALA A 14 -13.28 -31.73 29.41
CA ALA A 14 -13.72 -30.60 28.63
C ALA A 14 -13.17 -29.25 29.17
N ASP A 15 -13.21 -29.04 30.49
CA ASP A 15 -12.66 -27.86 31.15
C ASP A 15 -11.13 -27.78 30.99
N LYS A 16 -10.43 -28.92 31.09
CA LYS A 16 -8.98 -29.00 30.86
C LYS A 16 -8.61 -28.71 29.39
N ALA A 17 -9.41 -29.20 28.43
CA ALA A 17 -9.23 -28.93 27.02
C ALA A 17 -9.50 -27.46 26.71
N ALA A 18 -10.57 -26.87 27.25
CA ALA A 18 -10.91 -25.46 27.11
C ALA A 18 -9.83 -24.54 27.71
N ARG A 19 -9.30 -24.88 28.90
CA ARG A 19 -8.19 -24.13 29.53
C ARG A 19 -6.89 -24.26 28.74
N ARG A 20 -6.63 -25.41 28.15
CA ARG A 20 -5.46 -25.64 27.28
C ARG A 20 -5.57 -24.84 26.00
N ASP A 21 -6.76 -24.80 25.38
CA ASP A 21 -7.03 -23.98 24.19
C ASP A 21 -6.92 -22.49 24.46
N PHE A 22 -7.46 -22.04 25.61
CA PHE A 22 -7.34 -20.66 26.08
C PHE A 22 -5.89 -20.25 26.38
N ARG A 23 -5.10 -21.16 26.98
CA ARG A 23 -3.68 -20.93 27.25
C ARG A 23 -2.85 -20.91 25.98
N ILE A 24 -3.11 -21.83 25.03
CA ILE A 24 -2.47 -21.84 23.72
C ILE A 24 -2.77 -20.55 22.94
N ARG A 25 -4.01 -20.05 22.99
CA ARG A 25 -4.38 -18.76 22.37
C ARG A 25 -3.64 -17.58 23.01
N ARG A 26 -3.39 -17.61 24.31
CA ARG A 26 -2.70 -16.53 25.03
C ARG A 26 -1.18 -16.53 24.81
N GLU A 27 -0.59 -17.67 24.50
CA GLU A 27 0.84 -17.87 24.27
C GLU A 27 1.20 -17.88 22.77
N ARG A 28 0.23 -17.82 21.86
CA ARG A 28 0.47 -17.78 20.42
C ARG A 28 1.09 -16.44 20.03
N MET A 29 2.29 -16.48 19.44
CA MET A 29 2.87 -15.30 18.80
C MET A 29 1.92 -14.76 17.72
N LYS A 30 1.73 -13.46 17.71
CA LYS A 30 0.96 -12.80 16.67
C LYS A 30 1.77 -12.74 15.38
N THR A 31 1.09 -13.02 14.29
CA THR A 31 1.68 -13.03 12.94
C THR A 31 1.38 -11.73 12.22
N SER A 32 2.33 -11.24 11.45
CA SER A 32 2.20 -10.07 10.61
C SER A 32 2.97 -10.25 9.31
N VAL A 33 2.52 -9.63 8.26
CA VAL A 33 3.24 -9.49 7.00
C VAL A 33 3.53 -8.01 6.75
N ILE A 34 4.48 -7.71 5.87
CA ILE A 34 4.84 -6.34 5.49
C ILE A 34 4.15 -5.89 4.20
N GLY A 35 3.42 -6.77 3.54
CA GLY A 35 2.69 -6.51 2.32
C GLY A 35 2.32 -7.79 1.58
N PHE A 36 1.50 -7.64 0.56
CA PHE A 36 1.04 -8.71 -0.32
C PHE A 36 1.42 -8.40 -1.79
N PRO A 37 1.79 -9.41 -2.61
CA PRO A 37 2.11 -9.17 -4.03
C PRO A 37 0.92 -8.55 -4.78
N ARG A 38 1.08 -7.31 -5.22
CA ARG A 38 0.00 -6.48 -5.78
C ARG A 38 -0.51 -6.90 -7.14
N ILE A 39 0.31 -7.65 -7.90
CA ILE A 39 0.08 -7.86 -9.33
C ILE A 39 -1.12 -8.76 -9.66
N GLY A 40 -1.57 -9.57 -8.69
CA GLY A 40 -2.59 -10.60 -8.87
C GLY A 40 -2.00 -11.92 -9.38
N THR A 41 -2.72 -13.03 -9.15
CA THR A 41 -2.28 -14.41 -9.47
C THR A 41 -2.09 -14.61 -10.99
N LEU A 42 -2.96 -14.00 -11.80
CA LEU A 42 -2.91 -14.03 -13.27
C LEU A 42 -2.37 -12.71 -13.86
N ARG A 43 -1.73 -11.89 -13.04
CA ARG A 43 -1.17 -10.58 -13.42
C ARG A 43 -2.24 -9.56 -13.83
N GLU A 44 -3.40 -9.62 -13.20
CA GLU A 44 -4.60 -8.83 -13.51
C GLU A 44 -4.30 -7.34 -13.50
N LEU A 45 -3.56 -6.85 -12.50
CA LEU A 45 -3.19 -5.43 -12.41
C LEU A 45 -2.35 -4.99 -13.62
N LYS A 46 -1.39 -5.83 -14.06
CA LYS A 46 -0.55 -5.50 -15.20
C LYS A 46 -1.40 -5.35 -16.47
N PHE A 47 -2.27 -6.31 -16.74
CA PHE A 47 -3.11 -6.28 -17.94
C PHE A 47 -4.14 -5.15 -17.90
N ALA A 48 -4.70 -4.84 -16.72
CA ALA A 48 -5.60 -3.70 -16.55
C ALA A 48 -4.88 -2.36 -16.84
N LEU A 49 -3.67 -2.18 -16.30
CA LEU A 49 -2.85 -0.99 -16.60
C LEU A 49 -2.50 -0.89 -18.09
N GLU A 50 -2.14 -1.98 -18.74
CA GLU A 50 -1.85 -1.98 -20.18
C GLU A 50 -3.09 -1.61 -21.02
N LYS A 51 -4.27 -2.13 -20.66
CA LYS A 51 -5.54 -1.75 -21.29
C LYS A 51 -5.87 -0.28 -21.07
N TYR A 52 -5.67 0.22 -19.85
CA TYR A 52 -5.89 1.61 -19.51
C TYR A 52 -5.00 2.55 -20.36
N PHE A 53 -3.70 2.24 -20.47
CA PHE A 53 -2.80 3.02 -21.34
C PHE A 53 -3.17 2.99 -22.82
N ARG A 54 -3.78 1.91 -23.28
CA ARG A 54 -4.32 1.83 -24.66
C ARG A 54 -5.73 2.43 -24.81
N LYS A 55 -6.27 3.03 -23.72
CA LYS A 55 -7.62 3.59 -23.66
C LYS A 55 -8.73 2.55 -23.98
N GLU A 56 -8.47 1.28 -23.66
CA GLU A 56 -9.44 0.18 -23.83
C GLU A 56 -10.36 0.04 -22.63
N ILE A 57 -9.97 0.55 -21.46
CA ILE A 57 -10.77 0.61 -20.24
C ILE A 57 -10.72 2.00 -19.62
N SER A 58 -11.75 2.33 -18.86
CA SER A 58 -11.85 3.59 -18.10
C SER A 58 -11.03 3.58 -16.81
N ALA A 59 -10.85 4.75 -16.19
CA ALA A 59 -10.26 4.89 -14.87
C ALA A 59 -11.06 4.15 -13.79
N ASP A 60 -12.39 4.14 -13.90
CA ASP A 60 -13.28 3.44 -12.98
C ASP A 60 -13.10 1.92 -13.07
N GLU A 61 -12.98 1.37 -14.28
CA GLU A 61 -12.72 -0.05 -14.47
C GLU A 61 -11.35 -0.49 -13.94
N LEU A 62 -10.31 0.34 -14.12
CA LEU A 62 -9.01 0.12 -13.53
C LEU A 62 -9.08 0.16 -12.01
N THR A 63 -9.77 1.13 -11.44
CA THR A 63 -9.95 1.29 -9.99
C THR A 63 -10.75 0.12 -9.41
N GLN A 64 -11.79 -0.35 -10.10
CA GLN A 64 -12.55 -1.51 -9.68
C GLN A 64 -11.69 -2.79 -9.69
N THR A 65 -10.86 -2.98 -10.72
CA THR A 65 -9.90 -4.09 -10.76
C THR A 65 -8.94 -4.06 -9.56
N ALA A 66 -8.44 -2.89 -9.22
CA ALA A 66 -7.57 -2.71 -8.05
C ALA A 66 -8.30 -3.04 -6.74
N LYS A 67 -9.57 -2.63 -6.62
CA LYS A 67 -10.42 -2.91 -5.45
C LYS A 67 -10.66 -4.41 -5.27
N GLU A 68 -10.97 -5.14 -6.34
CA GLU A 68 -11.15 -6.60 -6.29
C GLU A 68 -9.84 -7.33 -5.92
N LEU A 69 -8.69 -6.85 -6.40
CA LEU A 69 -7.41 -7.41 -6.03
C LEU A 69 -7.12 -7.20 -4.53
N ARG A 70 -7.30 -5.99 -3.99
CA ARG A 70 -7.12 -5.71 -2.55
C ARG A 70 -8.04 -6.59 -1.70
N LYS A 71 -9.32 -6.69 -2.06
CA LYS A 71 -10.28 -7.57 -1.40
C LYS A 71 -9.80 -9.01 -1.36
N THR A 72 -9.35 -9.55 -2.49
CA THR A 72 -8.81 -10.90 -2.60
C THR A 72 -7.58 -11.09 -1.71
N HIS A 73 -6.65 -10.13 -1.71
CA HIS A 73 -5.45 -10.18 -0.89
C HIS A 73 -5.76 -10.18 0.61
N TRP A 74 -6.73 -9.38 1.06
CA TRP A 74 -7.17 -9.35 2.46
C TRP A 74 -7.84 -10.66 2.88
N LEU A 75 -8.68 -11.22 2.03
CA LEU A 75 -9.34 -12.50 2.32
C LEU A 75 -8.34 -13.66 2.41
N ILE A 76 -7.36 -13.73 1.51
CA ILE A 76 -6.29 -14.73 1.57
C ILE A 76 -5.50 -14.63 2.88
N GLN A 77 -5.14 -13.43 3.30
CA GLN A 77 -4.43 -13.21 4.57
C GLN A 77 -5.30 -13.62 5.78
N LYS A 78 -6.60 -13.28 5.75
CA LYS A 78 -7.57 -13.67 6.78
C LYS A 78 -7.72 -15.19 6.88
N GLU A 79 -7.88 -15.87 5.76
CA GLU A 79 -8.00 -17.33 5.68
C GLU A 79 -6.71 -18.04 6.13
N ALA A 80 -5.55 -17.47 5.82
CA ALA A 80 -4.26 -17.96 6.32
C ALA A 80 -4.04 -17.73 7.82
N GLY A 81 -4.95 -17.03 8.50
CA GLY A 81 -4.89 -16.79 9.94
C GLY A 81 -3.84 -15.75 10.35
N ILE A 82 -3.51 -14.81 9.47
CA ILE A 82 -2.65 -13.66 9.81
C ILE A 82 -3.37 -12.76 10.81
N ASP A 83 -2.71 -12.44 11.93
CA ASP A 83 -3.29 -11.61 12.99
C ASP A 83 -3.31 -10.13 12.62
N TYR A 84 -2.27 -9.63 11.96
CA TYR A 84 -2.15 -8.25 11.49
C TYR A 84 -2.10 -8.21 9.97
N ILE A 85 -3.27 -8.13 9.35
CA ILE A 85 -3.44 -8.00 7.91
C ILE A 85 -3.04 -6.58 7.49
N THR A 86 -2.38 -6.45 6.33
CA THR A 86 -1.88 -5.15 5.85
C THR A 86 -2.89 -4.42 4.97
N SER A 87 -2.86 -3.09 5.01
CA SER A 87 -3.43 -2.18 4.01
C SER A 87 -2.41 -1.13 3.63
N ASN A 88 -2.69 -0.33 2.61
CA ASN A 88 -1.78 0.66 2.02
C ASN A 88 -0.48 0.06 1.45
N ASP A 89 -0.42 -1.25 1.29
CA ASP A 89 0.67 -1.98 0.64
C ASP A 89 0.40 -2.25 -0.84
N PHE A 90 -0.84 -2.06 -1.29
CA PHE A 90 -1.19 -2.09 -2.70
C PHE A 90 -0.75 -0.80 -3.41
N SER A 91 -0.22 -0.93 -4.61
CA SER A 91 0.21 0.19 -5.46
C SER A 91 -0.13 -0.08 -6.91
N TYR A 92 -0.55 0.92 -7.66
CA TYR A 92 -0.64 0.80 -9.12
C TYR A 92 0.74 0.62 -9.75
N TYR A 93 1.75 1.24 -9.19
CA TYR A 93 3.10 1.19 -9.75
C TYR A 93 4.17 0.88 -8.69
N ASP A 94 4.35 1.76 -7.69
CA ASP A 94 5.43 1.69 -6.72
C ASP A 94 5.05 2.37 -5.39
N ILE A 95 5.36 1.75 -4.28
CA ILE A 95 5.01 2.24 -2.92
C ILE A 95 5.73 3.56 -2.56
N VAL A 96 6.94 3.79 -3.08
CA VAL A 96 7.67 5.05 -2.85
C VAL A 96 6.98 6.19 -3.59
N LEU A 97 6.55 5.94 -4.84
CA LEU A 97 5.76 6.88 -5.62
C LEU A 97 4.41 7.17 -4.96
N ASP A 98 3.72 6.14 -4.44
CA ASP A 98 2.47 6.32 -3.69
C ASP A 98 2.67 7.28 -2.51
N THR A 99 3.74 7.07 -1.73
CA THR A 99 4.04 7.90 -0.57
C THR A 99 4.42 9.32 -0.98
N ALA A 100 5.20 9.48 -2.04
CA ALA A 100 5.55 10.78 -2.58
C ALA A 100 4.31 11.56 -3.06
N PHE A 101 3.42 10.89 -3.77
CA PHE A 101 2.16 11.48 -4.24
C PHE A 101 1.24 11.87 -3.08
N LEU A 102 1.13 11.00 -2.07
CA LEU A 102 0.39 11.24 -0.84
C LEU A 102 0.89 12.50 -0.09
N LEU A 103 2.20 12.75 -0.11
CA LEU A 103 2.86 13.88 0.55
C LEU A 103 3.06 15.10 -0.37
N ASN A 104 2.36 15.17 -1.49
CA ASN A 104 2.47 16.28 -2.44
C ASN A 104 3.88 16.51 -3.02
N ILE A 105 4.71 15.47 -3.02
CA ILE A 105 6.02 15.50 -3.67
C ILE A 105 5.81 15.24 -5.17
N ILE A 106 5.28 16.24 -5.84
CA ILE A 106 4.91 16.23 -7.25
C ILE A 106 5.65 17.39 -7.93
N PRO A 107 6.61 17.13 -8.84
CA PRO A 107 7.29 18.17 -9.60
C PRO A 107 6.32 19.04 -10.42
N GLU A 108 6.62 20.35 -10.57
CA GLU A 108 5.73 21.31 -11.22
C GLU A 108 5.32 20.86 -12.62
N ARG A 109 6.23 20.29 -13.40
CA ARG A 109 5.93 19.80 -14.75
C ARG A 109 4.79 18.79 -14.83
N TYR A 110 4.47 18.07 -13.73
CA TYR A 110 3.32 17.19 -13.68
C TYR A 110 2.07 17.88 -13.12
N LYS A 111 2.25 18.91 -12.27
CA LYS A 111 1.11 19.70 -11.77
C LYS A 111 0.46 20.52 -12.87
N GLU A 112 1.26 20.98 -13.83
CA GLU A 112 0.82 21.75 -15.00
C GLU A 112 0.02 20.89 -16.00
N LEU A 113 0.07 19.56 -15.91
CA LEU A 113 -0.74 18.69 -16.76
C LEU A 113 -2.23 18.79 -16.36
N GLU A 114 -3.07 19.14 -17.31
CA GLU A 114 -4.53 19.16 -17.15
C GLU A 114 -5.13 17.76 -17.35
N VAL A 115 -4.76 16.83 -16.44
CA VAL A 115 -5.20 15.44 -16.45
C VAL A 115 -5.70 15.01 -15.07
N SER A 116 -6.34 13.85 -14.99
CA SER A 116 -6.80 13.30 -13.72
C SER A 116 -5.64 13.03 -12.75
N GLU A 117 -5.93 12.97 -11.45
CA GLU A 117 -4.90 12.63 -10.44
C GLU A 117 -4.28 11.25 -10.69
N LEU A 118 -5.08 10.29 -11.18
CA LEU A 118 -4.57 8.96 -11.56
C LEU A 118 -3.61 9.07 -12.75
N ASP A 119 -3.96 9.84 -13.78
CA ASP A 119 -3.10 10.04 -14.95
C ASP A 119 -1.82 10.80 -14.56
N LYS A 120 -1.92 11.77 -13.67
CA LYS A 120 -0.77 12.51 -13.14
C LYS A 120 0.19 11.58 -12.39
N TYR A 121 -0.34 10.70 -11.53
CA TYR A 121 0.43 9.67 -10.85
C TYR A 121 1.11 8.73 -11.85
N LEU A 122 0.36 8.26 -12.85
CA LEU A 122 0.90 7.37 -13.89
C LEU A 122 1.91 8.07 -14.81
N ALA A 123 1.73 9.36 -15.06
CA ALA A 123 2.68 10.20 -15.81
C ALA A 123 4.03 10.30 -15.08
N MET A 124 4.02 10.42 -13.75
CA MET A 124 5.25 10.39 -12.94
C MET A 124 5.99 9.06 -13.10
N ALA A 125 5.26 7.95 -13.22
CA ALA A 125 5.84 6.61 -13.35
C ALA A 125 6.35 6.29 -14.77
N ARG A 126 5.67 6.75 -15.82
CA ARG A 126 5.88 6.32 -17.21
C ARG A 126 6.08 7.44 -18.22
N GLY A 127 5.88 8.69 -17.79
CA GLY A 127 5.75 9.83 -18.70
C GLY A 127 4.33 9.95 -19.23
N TYR A 128 4.08 11.05 -19.91
CA TYR A 128 2.81 11.34 -20.57
C TYR A 128 3.10 12.00 -21.92
N GLN A 129 2.41 11.57 -22.96
CA GLN A 129 2.39 12.18 -24.26
C GLN A 129 0.94 12.28 -24.73
N GLY A 130 0.46 13.49 -24.97
CA GLY A 130 -0.93 13.71 -25.37
C GLY A 130 -1.26 15.18 -25.56
N GLU A 131 -2.54 15.48 -25.74
CA GLU A 131 -3.04 16.83 -26.01
C GLU A 131 -2.72 17.83 -24.88
N ASN A 132 -2.61 17.33 -23.64
CA ASN A 132 -2.38 18.15 -22.45
C ASN A 132 -0.89 18.28 -22.08
N GLY A 133 0.02 17.94 -22.98
CA GLY A 133 1.45 18.13 -22.79
C GLY A 133 2.31 16.90 -23.12
N ASP A 134 3.60 17.06 -22.91
CA ASP A 134 4.62 15.99 -23.04
C ASP A 134 5.57 16.10 -21.85
N VAL A 135 5.56 15.07 -20.98
CA VAL A 135 6.45 15.00 -19.83
C VAL A 135 7.12 13.65 -19.75
N LYS A 136 8.42 13.64 -19.48
CA LYS A 136 9.19 12.43 -19.27
C LYS A 136 8.89 11.85 -17.89
N ALA A 137 8.95 10.53 -17.77
CA ALA A 137 8.87 9.83 -16.48
C ALA A 137 9.97 10.28 -15.50
N LEU A 138 9.71 10.13 -14.23
CA LEU A 138 10.74 10.21 -13.18
C LEU A 138 11.76 9.08 -13.36
N ALA A 139 12.95 9.30 -12.82
CA ALA A 139 14.00 8.27 -12.86
C ALA A 139 13.59 7.02 -12.07
N MET A 140 14.08 5.87 -12.51
CA MET A 140 13.86 4.59 -11.84
C MET A 140 15.20 4.07 -11.33
N LYS A 141 15.22 3.60 -10.08
CA LYS A 141 16.39 2.96 -9.46
C LYS A 141 16.04 1.62 -8.82
N LYS A 142 17.02 0.74 -8.71
CA LYS A 142 16.86 -0.50 -7.96
C LYS A 142 16.67 -0.22 -6.47
N TRP A 143 15.74 -0.94 -5.87
CA TRP A 143 15.61 -1.02 -4.42
C TRP A 143 16.71 -1.92 -3.88
N PHE A 144 17.75 -1.30 -3.30
CA PHE A 144 19.00 -1.98 -2.91
C PHE A 144 19.59 -2.82 -4.06
N ASN A 145 20.00 -4.04 -3.81
CA ASN A 145 20.53 -4.99 -4.80
C ASN A 145 19.46 -5.96 -5.35
N THR A 146 18.19 -5.61 -5.25
CA THR A 146 17.07 -6.46 -5.71
C THR A 146 16.71 -6.15 -7.17
N ASN A 147 15.85 -6.99 -7.75
CA ASN A 147 15.25 -6.70 -9.05
C ASN A 147 14.03 -5.78 -8.95
N TYR A 148 13.61 -5.41 -7.74
CA TYR A 148 12.56 -4.42 -7.54
C TYR A 148 13.12 -3.01 -7.79
N HIS A 149 12.39 -2.23 -8.57
CA HIS A 149 12.74 -0.85 -8.87
C HIS A 149 11.69 0.08 -8.26
N TYR A 150 12.13 1.23 -7.80
CA TYR A 150 11.26 2.31 -7.34
C TYR A 150 11.42 3.55 -8.21
N ILE A 151 10.37 4.35 -8.27
CA ILE A 151 10.38 5.67 -8.92
C ILE A 151 11.00 6.67 -7.96
N VAL A 152 12.02 7.38 -8.41
CA VAL A 152 12.76 8.35 -7.58
C VAL A 152 11.95 9.65 -7.47
N PRO A 153 11.39 10.00 -6.29
CA PRO A 153 10.70 11.26 -6.13
C PRO A 153 11.67 12.44 -6.30
N GLU A 154 11.24 13.48 -7.00
CA GLU A 154 12.01 14.72 -7.14
C GLU A 154 11.40 15.81 -6.26
N VAL A 155 12.24 16.42 -5.42
CA VAL A 155 11.90 17.53 -4.54
C VAL A 155 12.50 18.79 -5.15
N GLU A 156 11.67 19.74 -5.55
CA GLU A 156 12.04 21.04 -6.08
C GLU A 156 11.99 22.10 -4.97
N ASP A 157 12.60 23.25 -5.19
CA ASP A 157 12.61 24.36 -4.21
C ASP A 157 11.19 24.87 -3.84
N SER A 158 10.25 24.71 -4.76
CA SER A 158 8.83 25.07 -4.59
C SER A 158 7.99 23.98 -3.93
N THR A 159 8.53 22.76 -3.77
CA THR A 159 7.77 21.63 -3.26
C THR A 159 7.31 21.89 -1.82
N GLN A 160 5.99 21.86 -1.63
CA GLN A 160 5.35 21.94 -0.33
C GLN A 160 5.01 20.52 0.16
N ILE A 161 5.87 19.95 0.98
CA ILE A 161 5.69 18.60 1.53
C ILE A 161 4.60 18.67 2.59
N ARG A 162 3.50 17.97 2.36
CA ARG A 162 2.35 17.91 3.27
C ARG A 162 1.43 16.75 2.86
N LEU A 163 0.71 16.21 3.81
CA LEU A 163 -0.31 15.21 3.54
C LEU A 163 -1.47 15.81 2.73
N THR A 164 -1.73 15.29 1.53
CA THR A 164 -2.79 15.78 0.63
C THR A 164 -3.75 14.69 0.18
N GLY A 165 -3.36 13.43 0.21
CA GLY A 165 -4.19 12.31 -0.20
C GLY A 165 -4.88 11.61 0.97
N ASN A 166 -5.79 10.70 0.64
CA ASN A 166 -6.54 9.89 1.60
C ASN A 166 -6.40 8.37 1.41
N LYS A 167 -5.50 7.93 0.55
CA LYS A 167 -5.31 6.51 0.18
C LYS A 167 -5.27 5.58 1.39
N LEU A 168 -4.52 5.98 2.41
CA LEU A 168 -4.32 5.22 3.63
C LEU A 168 -5.65 4.93 4.37
N TRP A 169 -6.48 5.98 4.55
CA TRP A 169 -7.79 5.85 5.19
C TRP A 169 -8.81 5.17 4.29
N ALA A 170 -8.76 5.43 2.99
CA ALA A 170 -9.67 4.83 2.02
C ALA A 170 -9.50 3.30 1.96
N GLU A 171 -8.27 2.80 1.88
CA GLU A 171 -8.01 1.35 1.88
C GLU A 171 -8.32 0.70 3.23
N TYR A 172 -8.05 1.39 4.35
CA TYR A 172 -8.47 0.91 5.66
C TYR A 172 -9.98 0.78 5.77
N ALA A 173 -10.73 1.80 5.35
CA ALA A 173 -12.19 1.79 5.36
C ALA A 173 -12.76 0.69 4.45
N GLU A 174 -12.20 0.50 3.26
CA GLU A 174 -12.54 -0.55 2.31
C GLU A 174 -12.38 -1.96 2.93
N ALA A 175 -11.27 -2.20 3.63
CA ALA A 175 -11.06 -3.46 4.35
C ALA A 175 -12.05 -3.65 5.51
N LYS A 176 -12.36 -2.57 6.22
CA LYS A 176 -13.29 -2.57 7.35
C LYS A 176 -14.72 -2.89 6.92
N GLU A 177 -15.16 -2.47 5.75
CA GLU A 177 -16.45 -2.87 5.15
C GLU A 177 -16.55 -4.40 4.96
N LEU A 178 -15.43 -5.09 4.79
CA LEU A 178 -15.34 -6.56 4.71
C LEU A 178 -15.22 -7.23 6.10
N GLY A 179 -15.32 -6.47 7.19
CA GLY A 179 -15.10 -6.96 8.55
C GLY A 179 -13.65 -7.36 8.82
N ILE A 180 -12.70 -6.68 8.18
CA ILE A 180 -11.26 -6.93 8.34
C ILE A 180 -10.61 -5.68 8.92
N GLU A 181 -10.01 -5.81 10.11
CA GLU A 181 -9.18 -4.78 10.70
C GLU A 181 -7.77 -4.90 10.14
N THR A 182 -7.22 -3.80 9.61
CA THR A 182 -5.91 -3.81 8.96
C THR A 182 -4.92 -2.88 9.65
N LYS A 183 -3.64 -3.18 9.44
CA LYS A 183 -2.50 -2.35 9.84
C LYS A 183 -1.94 -1.69 8.57
N PRO A 184 -2.02 -0.36 8.43
CA PRO A 184 -1.44 0.32 7.28
C PRO A 184 0.09 0.17 7.22
N VAL A 185 0.60 -0.04 6.02
CA VAL A 185 2.05 -0.04 5.73
C VAL A 185 2.42 1.30 5.13
N ILE A 186 3.42 1.95 5.68
CA ILE A 186 3.91 3.25 5.21
C ILE A 186 5.42 3.20 5.01
N THR A 187 5.91 3.94 4.02
CA THR A 187 7.34 4.17 3.86
C THR A 187 7.81 5.10 4.96
N GLY A 188 8.78 4.67 5.77
CA GLY A 188 9.29 5.51 6.86
C GLY A 188 9.89 6.82 6.35
N VAL A 189 9.73 7.90 7.12
CA VAL A 189 10.15 9.28 6.76
C VAL A 189 11.61 9.33 6.33
N TYR A 190 12.51 8.75 7.11
CA TYR A 190 13.94 8.72 6.79
C TYR A 190 14.22 7.99 5.48
N THR A 191 13.55 6.85 5.24
CA THR A 191 13.70 6.07 4.02
C THR A 191 13.26 6.90 2.81
N LEU A 192 12.05 7.51 2.88
CA LEU A 192 11.56 8.35 1.81
C LEU A 192 12.51 9.51 1.51
N PHE A 193 12.94 10.25 2.55
CA PHE A 193 13.90 11.35 2.43
C PHE A 193 15.18 10.93 1.70
N LYS A 194 15.75 9.77 2.06
CA LYS A 194 16.99 9.25 1.44
C LYS A 194 16.79 8.73 0.02
N LEU A 195 15.58 8.37 -0.36
CA LEU A 195 15.23 7.92 -1.71
C LEU A 195 14.89 9.07 -2.66
N CYS A 196 14.56 10.25 -2.13
CA CYS A 196 14.29 11.45 -2.92
C CYS A 196 15.56 12.01 -3.60
N ARG A 197 15.34 12.66 -4.73
CA ARG A 197 16.31 13.50 -5.41
C ARG A 197 15.93 14.97 -5.24
N PHE A 198 16.83 15.77 -4.68
CA PHE A 198 16.65 17.22 -4.54
C PHE A 198 17.23 17.88 -5.77
N THR A 199 16.38 18.58 -6.53
CA THR A 199 16.72 19.11 -7.89
C THR A 199 16.85 20.63 -7.95
N GLY A 200 16.50 21.33 -6.87
CA GLY A 200 16.60 22.78 -6.78
C GLY A 200 17.95 23.29 -6.27
N LYS A 201 17.97 24.53 -5.79
CA LYS A 201 19.13 25.19 -5.15
C LYS A 201 19.20 24.90 -3.65
N LYS A 202 18.06 24.61 -3.03
CA LYS A 202 17.99 24.24 -1.61
C LYS A 202 18.68 22.91 -1.38
N ARG A 203 19.30 22.79 -0.22
CA ARG A 203 19.94 21.54 0.22
C ARG A 203 18.86 20.58 0.74
N ALA A 204 19.16 19.27 0.72
CA ALA A 204 18.26 18.27 1.28
C ALA A 204 17.89 18.59 2.75
N ASP A 205 18.87 19.05 3.54
CA ASP A 205 18.69 19.36 4.96
C ASP A 205 17.63 20.45 5.21
N ASP A 206 17.41 21.36 4.26
CA ASP A 206 16.41 22.42 4.36
C ASP A 206 14.95 21.88 4.35
N PHE A 207 14.76 20.62 3.95
CA PHE A 207 13.46 19.98 3.89
C PHE A 207 13.18 19.02 5.06
N ILE A 208 14.15 18.74 5.95
CA ILE A 208 14.02 17.74 7.01
C ILE A 208 12.77 17.99 7.88
N ASN A 209 12.56 19.23 8.34
CA ASN A 209 11.41 19.55 9.18
C ASN A 209 10.10 19.31 8.46
N ALA A 210 9.98 19.68 7.17
CA ALA A 210 8.78 19.45 6.38
C ALA A 210 8.46 17.96 6.22
N PHE A 211 9.48 17.09 6.09
CA PHE A 211 9.30 15.64 6.08
C PHE A 211 8.87 15.06 7.43
N ILE A 212 9.28 15.69 8.54
CA ILE A 212 8.92 15.22 9.90
C ILE A 212 7.48 15.63 10.24
N GLU A 213 7.06 16.80 9.80
CA GLU A 213 5.74 17.38 10.09
C GLU A 213 4.62 16.78 9.23
N ALA A 214 4.93 16.27 8.04
CA ALA A 214 3.97 15.72 7.10
C ALA A 214 3.61 14.26 7.38
#